data_86f0d62c8b6091e134b78a2e16b87190
#
_entry.id   86f0d62c8b6091e134b78a2e16b87190
#
_cell.length_a   1.000
_cell.length_b   1.000
_cell.length_c   1.000
_cell.angle_alpha   90.00
_cell.angle_beta   90.00
_cell.angle_gamma   90.00
#
_symmetry.space_group_name_H-M   'P 1'
#
loop_
_entity.id
_entity.type
_entity.pdbx_description
1 polymer ?
#
loop_
_entity_poly.entity_id
_entity_poly.type
_entity_poly.pdbx_seq_one_letter_code
_entity_poly.pdbx_strand_id
1 'polypeptide(L)'
;MIGEEKFITAILTQAVEDASYTGKSKKYLKHKVNAIDWILNKESEHHWAFIDYCTMIGLSPSKIQNKVRMHLNPKLSKQQQSIMKGI
;
A
#
# COMPACT_ATOMS: atom_id res chain seq x y z
N MET A 1 2.03 8.33 22.62
CA MET A 1 2.19 7.14 23.45
C MET A 1 2.79 6.00 22.64
N ILE A 2 3.69 5.27 23.24
CA ILE A 2 4.45 4.21 22.57
C ILE A 2 3.51 3.09 22.05
N GLY A 3 2.45 2.78 22.81
CA GLY A 3 1.50 1.72 22.43
C GLY A 3 0.69 2.05 21.18
N GLU A 4 0.32 3.30 20.98
CA GLU A 4 -0.46 3.73 19.81
C GLU A 4 0.37 3.66 18.53
N GLU A 5 1.63 4.08 18.59
CA GLU A 5 2.53 4.01 17.44
C GLU A 5 2.75 2.58 16.99
N LYS A 6 2.97 1.65 17.93
CA LYS A 6 3.14 0.23 17.62
C LYS A 6 1.90 -0.35 16.99
N PHE A 7 0.73 0.02 17.51
CA PHE A 7 -0.56 -0.46 17.00
C PHE A 7 -0.79 0.03 15.56
N ILE A 8 -0.56 1.32 15.32
CA ILE A 8 -0.72 1.91 13.99
C ILE A 8 0.29 1.30 13.00
N THR A 9 1.54 1.15 13.42
CA THR A 9 2.57 0.52 12.61
C THR A 9 2.18 -0.91 12.22
N ALA A 10 1.62 -1.66 13.16
CA ALA A 10 1.17 -3.04 12.90
C ALA A 10 0.04 -3.06 11.87
N ILE A 11 -0.92 -2.13 11.97
CA ILE A 11 -2.03 -2.04 11.01
C ILE A 11 -1.49 -1.74 9.61
N LEU A 12 -0.59 -0.76 9.48
CA LEU A 12 -0.02 -0.37 8.19
C LEU A 12 0.84 -1.48 7.60
N THR A 13 1.65 -2.14 8.43
CA THR A 13 2.50 -3.26 8.01
C THR A 13 1.63 -4.40 7.48
N GLN A 14 0.58 -4.75 8.21
CA GLN A 14 -0.33 -5.82 7.79
C GLN A 14 -1.02 -5.47 6.47
N ALA A 15 -1.44 -4.22 6.30
CA ALA A 15 -2.08 -3.79 5.06
C ALA A 15 -1.13 -3.89 3.86
N VAL A 16 0.13 -3.50 4.04
CA VAL A 16 1.14 -3.60 2.97
C VAL A 16 1.43 -5.07 2.66
N GLU A 17 1.54 -5.93 3.66
CA GLU A 17 1.74 -7.36 3.46
C GLU A 17 0.57 -7.98 2.72
N ASP A 18 -0.66 -7.65 3.09
CA ASP A 18 -1.86 -8.15 2.42
C ASP A 18 -1.91 -7.69 0.96
N ALA A 19 -1.62 -6.41 0.72
CA ALA A 19 -1.60 -5.85 -0.64
C ALA A 19 -0.51 -6.49 -1.51
N SER A 20 0.57 -6.96 -0.89
CA SER A 20 1.71 -7.55 -1.58
C SER A 20 1.63 -9.07 -1.72
N TYR A 21 0.53 -9.67 -1.27
CA TYR A 21 0.34 -11.12 -1.32
C TYR A 21 0.35 -11.64 -2.76
N THR A 22 1.13 -12.68 -3.01
CA THR A 22 1.31 -13.26 -4.35
C THR A 22 0.78 -14.68 -4.48
N GLY A 23 0.24 -15.25 -3.40
CA GLY A 23 -0.30 -16.61 -3.41
C GLY A 23 -1.66 -16.72 -4.10
N LYS A 24 -2.20 -17.93 -4.10
CA LYS A 24 -3.45 -18.26 -4.80
C LYS A 24 -4.62 -18.56 -3.87
N SER A 25 -4.45 -18.40 -2.56
CA SER A 25 -5.53 -18.66 -1.61
C SER A 25 -6.66 -17.64 -1.77
N LYS A 26 -7.88 -18.10 -1.99
CA LYS A 26 -9.04 -17.23 -2.15
C LYS A 26 -9.27 -16.36 -0.92
N LYS A 27 -9.02 -16.91 0.26
CA LYS A 27 -9.17 -16.17 1.52
C LYS A 27 -8.22 -14.96 1.57
N TYR A 28 -6.95 -15.17 1.26
CA TYR A 28 -5.96 -14.10 1.28
C TYR A 28 -6.08 -13.14 0.11
N LEU A 29 -6.59 -13.62 -1.04
CA LEU A 29 -6.85 -12.74 -2.18
C LEU A 29 -7.92 -11.70 -1.85
N LYS A 30 -8.93 -12.08 -1.06
CA LYS A 30 -9.94 -11.14 -0.58
C LYS A 30 -9.30 -10.05 0.29
N HIS A 31 -8.40 -10.43 1.20
CA HIS A 31 -7.68 -9.48 2.04
C HIS A 31 -6.78 -8.58 1.20
N LYS A 32 -6.16 -9.15 0.16
CA LYS A 32 -5.32 -8.38 -0.76
C LYS A 32 -6.13 -7.27 -1.46
N VAL A 33 -7.28 -7.62 -2.01
CA VAL A 33 -8.15 -6.64 -2.69
C VAL A 33 -8.57 -5.54 -1.73
N ASN A 34 -8.98 -5.91 -0.53
CA ASN A 34 -9.39 -4.93 0.49
C ASN A 34 -8.24 -3.99 0.89
N ALA A 35 -7.04 -4.54 1.05
CA ALA A 35 -5.87 -3.75 1.41
C ALA A 35 -5.46 -2.78 0.29
N ILE A 36 -5.48 -3.24 -0.95
CA ILE A 36 -5.18 -2.40 -2.11
C ILE A 36 -6.18 -1.25 -2.20
N ASP A 37 -7.46 -1.55 -2.03
CA ASP A 37 -8.51 -0.54 -2.07
C ASP A 37 -8.30 0.51 -0.97
N TRP A 38 -8.01 0.07 0.23
CA TRP A 38 -7.78 0.95 1.37
C TRP A 38 -6.57 1.88 1.16
N ILE A 39 -5.50 1.36 0.60
CA ILE A 39 -4.24 2.10 0.40
C ILE A 39 -4.32 3.03 -0.81
N LEU A 40 -4.86 2.54 -1.93
CA LEU A 40 -4.75 3.23 -3.22
C LEU A 40 -6.01 3.96 -3.68
N ASN A 41 -7.21 3.52 -3.25
CA ASN A 41 -8.45 4.10 -3.75
C ASN A 41 -8.86 5.32 -2.94
N LYS A 42 -8.63 6.49 -3.49
CA LYS A 42 -8.95 7.77 -2.84
C LYS A 42 -10.44 7.95 -2.58
N GLU A 43 -11.29 7.25 -3.31
CA GLU A 43 -12.74 7.32 -3.17
C GLU A 43 -13.27 6.31 -2.18
N SER A 44 -12.42 5.40 -1.67
CA SER A 44 -12.82 4.45 -0.67
C SER A 44 -13.23 5.15 0.62
N GLU A 45 -14.33 4.67 1.21
CA GLU A 45 -14.89 5.25 2.43
C GLU A 45 -13.89 5.34 3.58
N HIS A 46 -12.96 4.38 3.67
CA HIS A 46 -12.00 4.31 4.76
C HIS A 46 -10.58 4.74 4.37
N HIS A 47 -10.39 5.28 3.18
CA HIS A 47 -9.05 5.71 2.73
C HIS A 47 -8.48 6.82 3.62
N TRP A 48 -9.32 7.68 4.15
CA TRP A 48 -8.88 8.75 5.06
C TRP A 48 -8.13 8.20 6.27
N ALA A 49 -8.53 7.02 6.76
CA ALA A 49 -7.86 6.39 7.91
C ALA A 49 -6.43 5.99 7.57
N PHE A 50 -6.19 5.50 6.35
CA PHE A 50 -4.84 5.20 5.89
C PHE A 50 -3.95 6.44 5.91
N ILE A 51 -4.44 7.53 5.34
CA ILE A 51 -3.71 8.81 5.30
C ILE A 51 -3.42 9.29 6.72
N ASP A 52 -4.43 9.25 7.57
CA ASP A 52 -4.34 9.71 8.96
C ASP A 52 -3.32 8.89 9.75
N TYR A 53 -3.35 7.57 9.61
CA TYR A 53 -2.40 6.68 10.30
C TYR A 53 -0.96 6.94 9.85
N CYS A 54 -0.74 7.12 8.56
CA CYS A 54 0.60 7.47 8.06
C CYS A 54 1.10 8.79 8.66
N THR A 55 0.23 9.78 8.70
CA THR A 55 0.56 11.09 9.25
C THR A 55 0.90 10.99 10.73
N MET A 56 0.15 10.20 11.49
CA MET A 56 0.36 10.05 12.93
C MET A 56 1.73 9.49 13.27
N ILE A 57 2.29 8.62 12.45
CA ILE A 57 3.61 8.03 12.71
C ILE A 57 4.72 8.62 11.85
N GLY A 58 4.42 9.69 11.13
CA GLY A 58 5.42 10.42 10.35
C GLY A 58 5.84 9.74 9.04
N LEU A 59 4.99 8.87 8.49
CA LEU A 59 5.25 8.25 7.20
C LEU A 59 4.56 9.00 6.07
N SER A 60 5.17 8.98 4.89
CA SER A 60 4.55 9.56 3.70
C SER A 60 3.58 8.56 3.08
N PRO A 61 2.27 8.89 3.00
CA PRO A 61 1.32 8.01 2.32
C PRO A 61 1.71 7.70 0.87
N SER A 62 2.24 8.71 0.16
CA SER A 62 2.66 8.56 -1.23
C SER A 62 3.74 7.51 -1.40
N LYS A 63 4.69 7.43 -0.47
CA LYS A 63 5.76 6.43 -0.52
C LYS A 63 5.20 5.02 -0.38
N ILE A 64 4.26 4.82 0.52
CA ILE A 64 3.62 3.52 0.72
C ILE A 64 2.79 3.16 -0.51
N GLN A 65 2.03 4.10 -1.05
CA GLN A 65 1.22 3.90 -2.25
C GLN A 65 2.09 3.52 -3.45
N ASN A 66 3.21 4.21 -3.64
CA ASN A 66 4.14 3.92 -4.73
C ASN A 66 4.76 2.53 -4.59
N LYS A 67 5.14 2.16 -3.37
CA LYS A 67 5.69 0.84 -3.09
C LYS A 67 4.70 -0.27 -3.45
N VAL A 68 3.44 -0.10 -3.09
CA VAL A 68 2.38 -1.06 -3.41
C VAL A 68 2.16 -1.12 -4.93
N ARG A 69 2.11 0.03 -5.60
CA ARG A 69 1.94 0.09 -7.07
C ARG A 69 3.08 -0.62 -7.78
N MET A 70 4.31 -0.39 -7.36
CA MET A 70 5.49 -1.04 -7.95
C MET A 70 5.45 -2.55 -7.76
N HIS A 71 4.97 -3.00 -6.62
CA HIS A 71 4.84 -4.43 -6.35
C HIS A 71 3.77 -5.09 -7.24
N LEU A 72 2.66 -4.37 -7.48
CA LEU A 72 1.57 -4.87 -8.32
C LEU A 72 1.92 -4.86 -9.80
N ASN A 73 2.68 -3.87 -10.26
CA ASN A 73 2.99 -3.67 -11.67
C ASN A 73 4.47 -3.42 -11.90
N PRO A 74 5.35 -4.40 -11.60
CA PRO A 74 6.79 -4.20 -11.79
C PRO A 74 7.18 -3.99 -13.25
N LYS A 75 6.45 -4.59 -14.18
CA LYS A 75 6.69 -4.42 -15.61
C LYS A 75 6.40 -2.99 -16.08
N LEU A 76 5.34 -2.41 -15.55
CA LEU A 76 4.97 -1.04 -15.88
C LEU A 76 6.03 -0.06 -15.40
N SER A 77 6.54 -0.26 -14.19
CA SER A 77 7.62 0.55 -13.65
C SER A 77 8.87 0.49 -14.52
N LYS A 78 9.24 -0.71 -14.99
CA LYS A 78 10.39 -0.90 -15.87
C LYS A 78 10.17 -0.22 -17.21
N GLN A 79 8.96 -0.29 -17.77
CA GLN A 79 8.62 0.37 -19.02
C GLN A 79 8.74 1.88 -18.90
N GLN A 80 8.28 2.45 -17.80
CA GLN A 80 8.41 3.88 -17.55
C GLN A 80 9.87 4.31 -17.49
N GLN A 81 10.70 3.56 -16.80
CA GLN A 81 12.13 3.81 -16.72
C GLN A 81 12.78 3.73 -18.11
N SER A 82 12.38 2.75 -18.89
CA SER A 82 12.90 2.54 -20.24
C SER A 82 12.53 3.72 -21.15
N ILE A 83 11.31 4.21 -21.08
CA ILE A 83 10.84 5.36 -21.83
C ILE A 83 11.64 6.61 -21.45
N MET A 84 11.85 6.82 -20.16
CA MET A 84 12.63 7.96 -19.69
C MET A 84 14.08 7.91 -20.15
N LYS A 85 14.65 6.72 -20.23
CA LYS A 85 16.02 6.55 -20.74
C LYS A 85 16.10 6.74 -22.26
N GLY A 86 15.01 6.48 -22.97
CA GLY A 86 14.96 6.61 -24.42
C GLY A 86 14.83 8.04 -24.91
N ILE A 87 14.54 8.95 -24.00
CA ILE A 87 14.42 10.36 -24.32
C ILE A 87 15.76 11.06 -24.16
#